data_fb390db2e921918a5c219f61e7d3cd1f
#
_entry.id   fb390db2e921918a5c219f61e7d3cd1f
#
_cell.length_a   1.000
_cell.length_b   1.000
_cell.length_c   1.000
_cell.angle_alpha   90.00
_cell.angle_beta   90.00
_cell.angle_gamma   90.00
#
_symmetry.space_group_name_H-M   'P 1'
#
loop_
_entity.id
_entity.type
_entity.pdbx_description
1 polymer ?
#
loop_
_entity_poly.entity_id
_entity_poly.type
_entity_poly.pdbx_seq_one_letter_code
_entity_poly.pdbx_strand_id
1 'polypeptide(L)'
;SQRPEYDFIAPGDGFGHSFWVIDKEEDIKAITKAFEAMPALYIADGHHRSAAAALVGAEKAQQNANHQGNEEYNYFMAVCFPANQLTIIDYNRVVKDLNGLSPEQFLTAVSKNFVVEEKGIKVYKPQALHNFSLYLDGKWYSLTAKPGTYDDNDPIGVLDVTISSNLILDEILGIKDLRSDKRIDFVGGIRGLEELKKRVDSGEMKVALALYPVSMKQLMDIADTGNIMPPKTTWFEPKLRSGLVIHKLS
;
A
#
# COMPACT_ATOMS: atom_id res chain seq x y z
N SER A 1 24.00 -0.77 -28.76
CA SER A 1 23.38 -1.05 -27.44
C SER A 1 24.52 -1.24 -26.45
N GLN A 2 24.48 -0.52 -25.34
CA GLN A 2 25.45 -0.70 -24.26
C GLN A 2 25.16 -2.03 -23.55
N ARG A 3 26.24 -2.70 -23.08
CA ARG A 3 26.11 -3.86 -22.21
C ARG A 3 25.63 -3.40 -20.84
N PRO A 4 24.67 -4.08 -20.20
CA PRO A 4 24.28 -3.73 -18.85
C PRO A 4 25.45 -3.95 -17.86
N GLU A 5 25.51 -3.13 -16.83
CA GLU A 5 26.46 -3.25 -15.72
C GLU A 5 26.24 -4.58 -14.96
N TYR A 6 24.98 -4.94 -14.79
CA TYR A 6 24.57 -6.29 -14.38
C TYR A 6 23.23 -6.66 -15.02
N ASP A 7 23.08 -7.97 -15.23
CA ASP A 7 21.90 -8.61 -15.79
C ASP A 7 21.79 -10.02 -15.19
N PHE A 8 20.76 -10.24 -14.38
CA PHE A 8 20.56 -11.50 -13.69
C PHE A 8 19.10 -11.77 -13.35
N ILE A 9 18.77 -13.04 -13.13
CA ILE A 9 17.48 -13.46 -12.60
C ILE A 9 17.63 -13.70 -11.10
N ALA A 10 16.79 -13.03 -10.29
CA ALA A 10 16.84 -13.14 -8.85
C ALA A 10 16.38 -14.54 -8.39
N PRO A 11 17.15 -15.24 -7.54
CA PRO A 11 16.71 -16.50 -6.98
C PRO A 11 15.52 -16.29 -6.04
N GLY A 12 14.51 -17.14 -6.14
CA GLY A 12 13.35 -17.18 -5.26
C GLY A 12 12.07 -16.58 -5.84
N ASP A 13 12.13 -15.52 -6.62
CA ASP A 13 10.95 -14.93 -7.27
C ASP A 13 11.00 -14.98 -8.81
N GLY A 14 12.19 -15.25 -9.38
CA GLY A 14 12.37 -15.39 -10.83
C GLY A 14 12.35 -14.09 -11.61
N PHE A 15 12.36 -12.91 -10.95
CA PHE A 15 12.39 -11.63 -11.64
C PHE A 15 13.79 -11.31 -12.19
N GLY A 16 13.83 -10.81 -13.44
CA GLY A 16 15.04 -10.30 -14.08
C GLY A 16 15.36 -8.88 -13.63
N HIS A 17 16.64 -8.63 -13.40
CA HIS A 17 17.18 -7.31 -13.06
C HIS A 17 18.29 -6.97 -14.03
N SER A 18 18.09 -5.95 -14.85
CA SER A 18 19.09 -5.41 -15.77
C SER A 18 19.33 -3.95 -15.45
N PHE A 19 20.58 -3.52 -15.39
CA PHE A 19 20.94 -2.18 -15.00
C PHE A 19 21.99 -1.60 -15.98
N TRP A 20 21.76 -0.37 -16.42
CA TRP A 20 22.67 0.40 -17.28
C TRP A 20 23.03 1.72 -16.61
N VAL A 21 24.27 2.13 -16.78
CA VAL A 21 24.73 3.46 -16.38
C VAL A 21 24.54 4.41 -17.56
N ILE A 22 24.00 5.59 -17.33
CA ILE A 22 23.97 6.70 -18.28
C ILE A 22 25.06 7.67 -17.86
N ASP A 23 26.13 7.74 -18.64
CA ASP A 23 27.35 8.53 -18.36
C ASP A 23 27.57 9.68 -19.34
N LYS A 24 26.79 9.74 -20.43
CA LYS A 24 26.88 10.84 -21.40
C LYS A 24 26.25 12.10 -20.84
N GLU A 25 27.03 13.17 -20.78
CA GLU A 25 26.60 14.44 -20.19
C GLU A 25 25.37 15.03 -20.89
N GLU A 26 25.26 14.86 -22.20
CA GLU A 26 24.10 15.31 -23.00
C GLU A 26 22.81 14.59 -22.60
N ASP A 27 22.88 13.28 -22.38
CA ASP A 27 21.74 12.46 -21.96
C ASP A 27 21.34 12.82 -20.51
N ILE A 28 22.32 12.99 -19.63
CA ILE A 28 22.10 13.42 -18.24
C ILE A 28 21.40 14.78 -18.21
N LYS A 29 21.90 15.77 -18.96
CA LYS A 29 21.27 17.09 -19.06
C LYS A 29 19.86 17.05 -19.62
N ALA A 30 19.62 16.21 -20.63
CA ALA A 30 18.28 16.04 -21.20
C ALA A 30 17.29 15.45 -20.19
N ILE A 31 17.71 14.42 -19.43
CA ILE A 31 16.90 13.80 -18.38
C ILE A 31 16.63 14.81 -17.25
N THR A 32 17.67 15.50 -16.76
CA THR A 32 17.55 16.51 -15.70
C THR A 32 16.53 17.58 -16.09
N LYS A 33 16.66 18.14 -17.30
CA LYS A 33 15.72 19.13 -17.81
C LYS A 33 14.28 18.60 -17.91
N ALA A 34 14.10 17.33 -18.26
CA ALA A 34 12.78 16.72 -18.32
C ALA A 34 12.15 16.61 -16.91
N PHE A 35 12.94 16.24 -15.92
CA PHE A 35 12.47 16.18 -14.51
C PHE A 35 12.20 17.58 -13.94
N GLU A 36 13.02 18.58 -14.24
CA GLU A 36 12.79 19.98 -13.82
C GLU A 36 11.47 20.55 -14.36
N ALA A 37 11.00 20.05 -15.51
CA ALA A 37 9.73 20.48 -16.08
C ALA A 37 8.50 19.81 -15.42
N MET A 38 8.68 18.81 -14.56
CA MET A 38 7.60 18.12 -13.86
C MET A 38 7.18 18.91 -12.63
N PRO A 39 5.87 19.16 -12.43
CA PRO A 39 5.40 19.94 -11.27
C PRO A 39 5.61 19.19 -9.94
N ALA A 40 5.53 17.86 -9.94
CA ALA A 40 5.69 17.02 -8.77
C ALA A 40 5.99 15.56 -9.14
N LEU A 41 6.57 14.84 -8.19
CA LEU A 41 6.70 13.39 -8.18
C LEU A 41 5.91 12.85 -6.98
N TYR A 42 5.34 11.66 -7.12
CA TYR A 42 4.54 11.02 -6.08
C TYR A 42 5.30 9.86 -5.45
N ILE A 43 5.34 9.80 -4.12
CA ILE A 43 6.00 8.71 -3.42
C ILE A 43 5.10 7.46 -3.49
N ALA A 44 5.49 6.48 -4.29
CA ALA A 44 4.79 5.19 -4.40
C ALA A 44 5.15 4.26 -3.22
N ASP A 45 6.44 4.16 -2.89
CA ASP A 45 6.94 3.34 -1.78
C ASP A 45 8.13 4.03 -1.12
N GLY A 46 8.41 3.69 0.14
CA GLY A 46 9.54 4.23 0.88
C GLY A 46 9.27 5.56 1.60
N HIS A 47 8.05 5.85 1.99
CA HIS A 47 7.68 7.08 2.72
C HIS A 47 8.57 7.34 3.95
N HIS A 48 8.84 6.32 4.78
CA HIS A 48 9.73 6.47 5.94
C HIS A 48 11.18 6.70 5.55
N ARG A 49 11.66 6.08 4.48
CA ARG A 49 13.03 6.27 3.98
C ARG A 49 13.22 7.67 3.42
N SER A 50 12.26 8.17 2.66
CA SER A 50 12.29 9.55 2.14
C SER A 50 12.23 10.59 3.25
N ALA A 51 11.36 10.41 4.25
CA ALA A 51 11.28 11.28 5.41
C ALA A 51 12.59 11.26 6.22
N ALA A 52 13.18 10.09 6.45
CA ALA A 52 14.45 9.96 7.16
C ALA A 52 15.60 10.66 6.40
N ALA A 53 15.65 10.51 5.07
CA ALA A 53 16.66 11.18 4.25
C ALA A 53 16.56 12.71 4.36
N ALA A 54 15.34 13.25 4.31
CA ALA A 54 15.11 14.69 4.48
C ALA A 54 15.55 15.22 5.85
N LEU A 55 15.23 14.48 6.93
CA LEU A 55 15.65 14.84 8.29
C LEU A 55 17.17 14.80 8.45
N VAL A 56 17.85 13.75 7.95
CA VAL A 56 19.30 13.62 8.02
C VAL A 56 19.98 14.72 7.20
N GLY A 57 19.47 15.02 6.00
CA GLY A 57 19.98 16.13 5.18
C GLY A 57 19.92 17.46 5.90
N ALA A 58 18.77 17.78 6.49
CA ALA A 58 18.58 19.01 7.27
C ALA A 58 19.52 19.09 8.50
N GLU A 59 19.66 18.00 9.25
CA GLU A 59 20.56 17.92 10.39
C GLU A 59 22.02 18.14 9.99
N LYS A 60 22.49 17.45 8.95
CA LYS A 60 23.86 17.60 8.45
C LYS A 60 24.13 19.01 7.91
N ALA A 61 23.16 19.62 7.23
CA ALA A 61 23.27 21.01 6.78
C ALA A 61 23.43 21.99 7.95
N GLN A 62 22.69 21.80 9.04
CA GLN A 62 22.82 22.63 10.26
C GLN A 62 24.16 22.45 10.97
N GLN A 63 24.73 21.24 10.92
CA GLN A 63 26.02 20.94 11.57
C GLN A 63 27.23 21.36 10.73
N ASN A 64 27.06 21.62 9.45
CA ASN A 64 28.13 22.00 8.53
C ASN A 64 28.24 23.54 8.41
N ALA A 65 29.20 24.14 9.10
CA ALA A 65 29.46 25.59 9.01
C ALA A 65 29.83 26.08 7.60
N ASN A 66 30.25 25.19 6.70
CA ASN A 66 30.61 25.47 5.32
C ASN A 66 29.58 24.94 4.30
N HIS A 67 28.32 24.76 4.72
CA HIS A 67 27.26 24.25 3.86
C HIS A 67 27.06 25.13 2.62
N GLN A 68 27.12 24.52 1.43
CA GLN A 68 26.97 25.18 0.13
C GLN A 68 25.75 24.68 -0.67
N GLY A 69 25.09 23.61 -0.21
CA GLY A 69 23.91 23.04 -0.87
C GLY A 69 24.18 21.95 -1.90
N ASN A 70 25.46 21.69 -2.21
CA ASN A 70 25.87 20.66 -3.20
C ASN A 70 26.51 19.42 -2.57
N GLU A 71 26.46 19.31 -1.26
CA GLU A 71 26.97 18.14 -0.55
C GLU A 71 26.06 16.93 -0.75
N GLU A 72 26.64 15.72 -0.76
CA GLU A 72 25.94 14.46 -1.04
C GLU A 72 24.74 14.19 -0.11
N TYR A 73 24.76 14.69 1.12
CA TYR A 73 23.65 14.54 2.04
C TYR A 73 22.39 15.36 1.65
N ASN A 74 22.49 16.28 0.68
CA ASN A 74 21.32 16.99 0.13
C ASN A 74 20.57 16.17 -0.92
N TYR A 75 21.12 15.03 -1.32
CA TYR A 75 20.55 14.15 -2.31
C TYR A 75 20.20 12.80 -1.72
N PHE A 76 19.20 12.14 -2.26
CA PHE A 76 18.94 10.73 -1.98
C PHE A 76 18.60 9.99 -3.28
N MET A 77 18.93 8.71 -3.29
CA MET A 77 18.68 7.89 -4.47
C MET A 77 17.19 7.58 -4.58
N ALA A 78 16.62 7.89 -5.73
CA ALA A 78 15.24 7.58 -6.07
C ALA A 78 15.16 6.76 -7.36
N VAL A 79 14.17 5.89 -7.47
CA VAL A 79 13.81 5.19 -8.70
C VAL A 79 12.45 5.70 -9.15
N CYS A 80 12.39 6.27 -10.34
CA CYS A 80 11.18 6.85 -10.89
C CYS A 80 10.55 5.90 -11.92
N PHE A 81 9.25 5.68 -11.79
CA PHE A 81 8.46 4.88 -12.72
C PHE A 81 7.38 5.73 -13.37
N PRO A 82 7.08 5.54 -14.64
CA PRO A 82 5.81 5.99 -15.21
C PRO A 82 4.65 5.34 -14.42
N ALA A 83 3.62 6.12 -14.08
CA ALA A 83 2.50 5.64 -13.26
C ALA A 83 1.81 4.39 -13.84
N ASN A 84 1.77 4.26 -15.16
CA ASN A 84 1.19 3.11 -15.85
C ASN A 84 2.06 1.84 -15.85
N GLN A 85 3.27 1.90 -15.31
CA GLN A 85 4.16 0.74 -15.11
C GLN A 85 4.13 0.21 -13.67
N LEU A 86 3.36 0.86 -12.80
CA LEU A 86 3.14 0.41 -11.43
C LEU A 86 1.74 -0.19 -11.27
N THR A 87 1.67 -1.28 -10.55
CA THR A 87 0.40 -1.88 -10.13
C THR A 87 0.23 -1.75 -8.63
N ILE A 88 -0.91 -1.25 -8.21
CA ILE A 88 -1.33 -1.30 -6.81
C ILE A 88 -2.20 -2.53 -6.63
N ILE A 89 -1.82 -3.41 -5.74
CA ILE A 89 -2.63 -4.56 -5.34
C ILE A 89 -3.19 -4.37 -3.95
N ASP A 90 -4.20 -5.14 -3.62
CA ASP A 90 -4.94 -5.07 -2.38
C ASP A 90 -4.06 -5.35 -1.15
N TYR A 91 -4.42 -4.75 -0.04
CA TYR A 91 -3.84 -5.03 1.28
C TYR A 91 -4.98 -5.48 2.19
N ASN A 92 -5.02 -6.79 2.49
CA ASN A 92 -6.14 -7.43 3.16
C ASN A 92 -5.94 -7.48 4.67
N ARG A 93 -7.02 -7.70 5.43
CA ARG A 93 -7.04 -7.76 6.88
C ARG A 93 -7.48 -9.13 7.35
N VAL A 94 -6.89 -9.58 8.45
CA VAL A 94 -7.33 -10.77 9.18
C VAL A 94 -7.39 -10.43 10.67
N VAL A 95 -8.41 -10.93 11.37
CA VAL A 95 -8.66 -10.60 12.77
C VAL A 95 -8.87 -11.85 13.58
N LYS A 96 -8.27 -11.88 14.79
CA LYS A 96 -8.22 -13.06 15.66
C LYS A 96 -9.55 -13.42 16.33
N ASP A 97 -10.42 -12.45 16.56
CA ASP A 97 -11.69 -12.65 17.26
C ASP A 97 -12.80 -11.74 16.70
N LEU A 98 -14.01 -11.97 17.12
CA LEU A 98 -15.19 -11.19 16.74
C LEU A 98 -15.67 -10.26 17.88
N ASN A 99 -14.79 -9.87 18.78
CA ASN A 99 -15.14 -9.00 19.92
C ASN A 99 -16.30 -9.56 20.76
N GLY A 100 -16.28 -10.87 20.99
CA GLY A 100 -17.32 -11.56 21.77
C GLY A 100 -18.62 -11.89 21.02
N LEU A 101 -18.72 -11.53 19.75
CA LEU A 101 -19.91 -11.83 18.94
C LEU A 101 -19.85 -13.27 18.38
N SER A 102 -21.02 -13.89 18.20
CA SER A 102 -21.12 -15.07 17.35
C SER A 102 -20.98 -14.68 15.85
N PRO A 103 -20.68 -15.64 14.95
CA PRO A 103 -20.67 -15.36 13.51
C PRO A 103 -21.95 -14.70 13.00
N GLU A 104 -23.12 -15.16 13.44
CA GLU A 104 -24.42 -14.62 13.04
C GLU A 104 -24.64 -13.20 13.59
N GLN A 105 -24.23 -12.94 14.84
CA GLN A 105 -24.30 -11.61 15.44
C GLN A 105 -23.39 -10.63 14.71
N PHE A 106 -22.17 -11.08 14.35
CA PHE A 106 -21.23 -10.28 13.57
C PHE A 106 -21.80 -9.93 12.19
N LEU A 107 -22.33 -10.91 11.43
CA LEU A 107 -22.96 -10.65 10.12
C LEU A 107 -24.17 -9.72 10.25
N THR A 108 -24.95 -9.86 11.32
CA THR A 108 -26.08 -8.94 11.61
C THR A 108 -25.59 -7.52 11.86
N ALA A 109 -24.50 -7.35 12.62
CA ALA A 109 -23.89 -6.04 12.86
C ALA A 109 -23.35 -5.43 11.55
N VAL A 110 -22.64 -6.20 10.75
CA VAL A 110 -22.13 -5.76 9.42
C VAL A 110 -23.28 -5.35 8.50
N SER A 111 -24.40 -6.07 8.53
CA SER A 111 -25.55 -5.79 7.67
C SER A 111 -26.22 -4.43 7.93
N LYS A 112 -25.89 -3.74 9.02
CA LYS A 112 -26.38 -2.36 9.26
C LYS A 112 -25.85 -1.40 8.19
N ASN A 113 -24.56 -1.49 7.89
CA ASN A 113 -23.84 -0.58 7.00
C ASN A 113 -23.57 -1.17 5.62
N PHE A 114 -23.70 -2.48 5.44
CA PHE A 114 -23.42 -3.19 4.18
C PHE A 114 -24.60 -4.04 3.72
N VAL A 115 -24.74 -4.21 2.41
CA VAL A 115 -25.50 -5.30 1.83
C VAL A 115 -24.63 -6.54 1.88
N VAL A 116 -25.09 -7.59 2.57
CA VAL A 116 -24.35 -8.83 2.80
C VAL A 116 -24.95 -9.95 1.96
N GLU A 117 -24.15 -10.59 1.11
CA GLU A 117 -24.57 -11.72 0.28
C GLU A 117 -23.63 -12.90 0.49
N GLU A 118 -24.15 -14.06 0.84
CA GLU A 118 -23.35 -15.29 0.93
C GLU A 118 -22.92 -15.75 -0.49
N LYS A 119 -21.61 -16.01 -0.66
CA LYS A 119 -21.03 -16.51 -1.92
C LYS A 119 -20.58 -17.98 -1.82
N GLY A 120 -20.75 -18.61 -0.66
CA GLY A 120 -20.41 -20.02 -0.41
C GLY A 120 -18.93 -20.26 -0.18
N ILE A 121 -18.44 -21.45 -0.54
CA ILE A 121 -17.08 -21.92 -0.21
C ILE A 121 -16.00 -21.50 -1.22
N LYS A 122 -16.40 -21.08 -2.42
CA LYS A 122 -15.45 -20.64 -3.45
C LYS A 122 -14.98 -19.23 -3.16
N VAL A 123 -13.68 -18.99 -3.36
CA VAL A 123 -13.09 -17.65 -3.21
C VAL A 123 -13.90 -16.64 -3.99
N TYR A 124 -14.31 -15.59 -3.29
CA TYR A 124 -14.93 -14.42 -3.88
C TYR A 124 -13.97 -13.24 -3.76
N LYS A 125 -13.65 -12.59 -4.89
CA LYS A 125 -12.79 -11.41 -4.94
C LYS A 125 -13.67 -10.16 -5.08
N PRO A 126 -13.36 -9.05 -4.38
CA PRO A 126 -14.03 -7.76 -4.59
C PRO A 126 -14.03 -7.36 -6.06
N GLN A 127 -15.16 -6.87 -6.57
CA GLN A 127 -15.36 -6.61 -8.00
C GLN A 127 -15.20 -5.14 -8.37
N ALA A 128 -15.39 -4.24 -7.40
CA ALA A 128 -15.36 -2.79 -7.61
C ALA A 128 -15.07 -2.08 -6.28
N LEU A 129 -14.88 -0.76 -6.33
CA LEU A 129 -14.86 0.09 -5.14
C LEU A 129 -16.13 -0.09 -4.31
N HIS A 130 -15.99 -0.02 -2.98
CA HIS A 130 -17.06 -0.19 -1.99
C HIS A 130 -17.66 -1.60 -1.94
N ASN A 131 -17.03 -2.53 -2.65
CA ASN A 131 -17.32 -3.96 -2.56
C ASN A 131 -16.13 -4.68 -1.91
N PHE A 132 -16.42 -5.43 -0.85
CA PHE A 132 -15.46 -6.16 -0.03
C PHE A 132 -15.77 -7.65 -0.08
N SER A 133 -14.76 -8.48 0.19
CA SER A 133 -14.97 -9.90 0.47
C SER A 133 -14.71 -10.15 1.95
N LEU A 134 -15.62 -10.86 2.58
CA LEU A 134 -15.47 -11.35 3.95
C LEU A 134 -15.38 -12.87 3.92
N TYR A 135 -14.40 -13.44 4.62
CA TYR A 135 -14.34 -14.88 4.89
C TYR A 135 -14.55 -15.15 6.37
N LEU A 136 -15.60 -15.90 6.68
CA LEU A 136 -16.02 -16.20 8.03
C LEU A 136 -16.64 -17.60 8.08
N ASP A 137 -16.26 -18.41 9.05
CA ASP A 137 -16.85 -19.71 9.34
C ASP A 137 -17.01 -20.62 8.09
N GLY A 138 -15.92 -20.71 7.31
CA GLY A 138 -15.86 -21.58 6.12
C GLY A 138 -16.53 -21.02 4.86
N LYS A 139 -17.07 -19.80 4.90
CA LYS A 139 -17.83 -19.20 3.78
C LYS A 139 -17.32 -17.82 3.42
N TRP A 140 -17.44 -17.51 2.15
CA TRP A 140 -17.23 -16.18 1.59
C TRP A 140 -18.54 -15.40 1.50
N TYR A 141 -18.44 -14.11 1.77
CA TYR A 141 -19.55 -13.16 1.65
C TYR A 141 -19.07 -11.96 0.82
N SER A 142 -19.95 -11.42 -0.01
CA SER A 142 -19.82 -10.10 -0.61
C SER A 142 -20.42 -9.07 0.33
N LEU A 143 -19.68 -8.02 0.62
CA LEU A 143 -20.16 -6.86 1.37
C LEU A 143 -20.15 -5.66 0.43
N THR A 144 -21.28 -5.03 0.21
CA THR A 144 -21.36 -3.76 -0.55
C THR A 144 -21.78 -2.65 0.39
N ALA A 145 -20.94 -1.61 0.51
CA ALA A 145 -21.24 -0.48 1.38
C ALA A 145 -22.54 0.22 0.94
N LYS A 146 -23.41 0.51 1.89
CA LYS A 146 -24.70 1.16 1.60
C LYS A 146 -24.49 2.64 1.30
N PRO A 147 -25.34 3.26 0.47
CA PRO A 147 -25.34 4.71 0.27
C PRO A 147 -25.42 5.46 1.61
N GLY A 148 -24.62 6.51 1.75
CA GLY A 148 -24.56 7.34 2.96
C GLY A 148 -23.64 6.80 4.07
N THR A 149 -22.94 5.68 3.85
CA THR A 149 -21.92 5.17 4.79
C THR A 149 -20.53 5.74 4.53
N TYR A 150 -20.37 6.48 3.46
CA TYR A 150 -19.13 7.20 3.07
C TYR A 150 -19.51 8.48 2.31
N ASP A 151 -18.57 9.43 2.20
CA ASP A 151 -18.73 10.67 1.44
C ASP A 151 -17.78 10.63 0.23
N ASP A 152 -18.36 10.69 -0.98
CA ASP A 152 -17.61 10.71 -2.24
C ASP A 152 -16.74 11.97 -2.40
N ASN A 153 -17.01 13.04 -1.65
CA ASN A 153 -16.23 14.28 -1.67
C ASN A 153 -15.06 14.27 -0.68
N ASP A 154 -15.03 13.33 0.26
CA ASP A 154 -13.88 13.14 1.17
C ASP A 154 -12.88 12.16 0.57
N PRO A 155 -11.69 12.61 0.10
CA PRO A 155 -10.73 11.77 -0.56
C PRO A 155 -10.15 10.65 0.33
N ILE A 156 -10.26 10.79 1.66
CA ILE A 156 -9.87 9.75 2.62
C ILE A 156 -11.08 8.91 3.05
N GLY A 157 -12.20 9.54 3.32
CA GLY A 157 -13.43 8.88 3.77
C GLY A 157 -14.01 7.91 2.75
N VAL A 158 -13.85 8.21 1.46
CA VAL A 158 -14.33 7.37 0.35
C VAL A 158 -13.52 6.09 0.14
N LEU A 159 -12.34 5.97 0.76
CA LEU A 159 -11.49 4.80 0.59
C LEU A 159 -12.06 3.55 1.26
N ASP A 160 -12.01 2.43 0.59
CA ASP A 160 -12.44 1.14 1.14
C ASP A 160 -11.70 0.80 2.45
N VAL A 161 -10.42 1.18 2.56
CA VAL A 161 -9.66 1.03 3.80
C VAL A 161 -10.27 1.84 4.94
N THR A 162 -10.70 3.06 4.70
CA THR A 162 -11.33 3.93 5.71
C THR A 162 -12.72 3.43 6.09
N ILE A 163 -13.54 3.11 5.10
CA ILE A 163 -14.88 2.55 5.30
C ILE A 163 -14.82 1.29 6.17
N SER A 164 -13.96 0.33 5.80
CA SER A 164 -13.81 -0.91 6.57
C SER A 164 -13.22 -0.69 7.96
N SER A 165 -12.26 0.24 8.09
CA SER A 165 -11.66 0.57 9.39
C SER A 165 -12.68 1.17 10.35
N ASN A 166 -13.50 2.10 9.90
CA ASN A 166 -14.49 2.76 10.75
C ASN A 166 -15.67 1.83 11.07
N LEU A 167 -16.28 1.23 10.03
CA LEU A 167 -17.57 0.55 10.17
C LEU A 167 -17.47 -0.92 10.60
N ILE A 168 -16.32 -1.56 10.40
CA ILE A 168 -16.12 -2.98 10.78
C ILE A 168 -15.08 -3.10 11.88
N LEU A 169 -13.87 -2.54 11.68
CA LEU A 169 -12.77 -2.76 12.61
C LEU A 169 -12.97 -1.98 13.91
N ASP A 170 -13.34 -0.72 13.85
CA ASP A 170 -13.58 0.09 15.06
C ASP A 170 -15.00 -0.17 15.63
N GLU A 171 -16.06 0.09 14.88
CA GLU A 171 -17.43 0.06 15.40
C GLU A 171 -17.85 -1.33 15.89
N ILE A 172 -17.51 -2.40 15.16
CA ILE A 172 -17.95 -3.76 15.49
C ILE A 172 -16.88 -4.51 16.28
N LEU A 173 -15.64 -4.50 15.82
CA LEU A 173 -14.55 -5.29 16.40
C LEU A 173 -13.78 -4.54 17.49
N GLY A 174 -14.02 -3.23 17.67
CA GLY A 174 -13.37 -2.40 18.68
C GLY A 174 -11.87 -2.20 18.46
N ILE A 175 -11.39 -2.36 17.22
CA ILE A 175 -9.99 -2.15 16.81
C ILE A 175 -9.83 -0.72 16.35
N LYS A 176 -9.39 0.15 17.27
CA LYS A 176 -9.26 1.60 17.04
C LYS A 176 -7.92 1.99 16.41
N ASP A 177 -6.85 1.32 16.78
CA ASP A 177 -5.52 1.61 16.25
C ASP A 177 -4.93 0.37 15.56
N LEU A 178 -4.95 0.40 14.24
CA LEU A 178 -4.45 -0.68 13.38
C LEU A 178 -2.95 -0.97 13.52
N ARG A 179 -2.17 -0.06 14.14
CA ARG A 179 -0.71 -0.20 14.29
C ARG A 179 -0.34 -0.96 15.57
N SER A 180 -1.13 -0.78 16.61
CA SER A 180 -0.81 -1.30 17.95
C SER A 180 -1.69 -2.48 18.38
N ASP A 181 -2.90 -2.65 17.82
CA ASP A 181 -3.79 -3.76 18.19
C ASP A 181 -3.24 -5.10 17.65
N LYS A 182 -2.98 -6.03 18.58
CA LYS A 182 -2.42 -7.36 18.27
C LYS A 182 -3.45 -8.39 17.77
N ARG A 183 -4.72 -8.00 17.71
CA ARG A 183 -5.79 -8.86 17.17
C ARG A 183 -5.88 -8.80 15.66
N ILE A 184 -5.37 -7.73 15.03
CA ILE A 184 -5.37 -7.57 13.58
C ILE A 184 -3.99 -7.87 13.00
N ASP A 185 -3.98 -8.48 11.80
CA ASP A 185 -2.79 -8.61 10.97
C ASP A 185 -3.15 -8.34 9.49
N PHE A 186 -2.14 -8.17 8.67
CA PHE A 186 -2.28 -7.72 7.29
C PHE A 186 -1.68 -8.71 6.31
N VAL A 187 -2.39 -8.95 5.20
CA VAL A 187 -1.98 -9.86 4.14
C VAL A 187 -1.93 -9.11 2.82
N GLY A 188 -0.73 -8.92 2.27
CA GLY A 188 -0.57 -8.33 0.94
C GLY A 188 -1.20 -9.21 -0.14
N GLY A 189 -1.87 -8.58 -1.10
CA GLY A 189 -2.62 -9.25 -2.17
C GLY A 189 -1.78 -10.19 -3.04
N ILE A 190 -0.44 -10.03 -3.05
CA ILE A 190 0.47 -10.95 -3.73
C ILE A 190 0.38 -12.40 -3.21
N ARG A 191 -0.09 -12.60 -1.98
CA ARG A 191 -0.32 -13.93 -1.41
C ARG A 191 -1.65 -14.56 -1.83
N GLY A 192 -2.50 -13.80 -2.50
CA GLY A 192 -3.83 -14.22 -2.92
C GLY A 192 -4.83 -14.37 -1.77
N LEU A 193 -6.09 -14.56 -2.13
CA LEU A 193 -7.19 -14.69 -1.16
C LEU A 193 -7.22 -16.07 -0.49
N GLU A 194 -6.57 -17.08 -1.07
CA GLU A 194 -6.42 -18.40 -0.45
C GLU A 194 -5.60 -18.32 0.85
N GLU A 195 -4.67 -17.39 0.97
CA GLU A 195 -3.94 -17.19 2.22
C GLU A 195 -4.87 -16.70 3.34
N LEU A 196 -5.86 -15.85 3.01
CA LEU A 196 -6.88 -15.41 3.97
C LEU A 196 -7.70 -16.59 4.48
N LYS A 197 -8.18 -17.41 3.54
CA LYS A 197 -8.92 -18.63 3.84
C LYS A 197 -8.11 -19.57 4.74
N LYS A 198 -6.86 -19.83 4.38
CA LYS A 198 -5.95 -20.70 5.13
C LYS A 198 -5.75 -20.22 6.58
N ARG A 199 -5.55 -18.93 6.81
CA ARG A 199 -5.33 -18.36 8.14
C ARG A 199 -6.58 -18.43 9.02
N VAL A 200 -7.77 -18.35 8.42
CA VAL A 200 -9.02 -18.51 9.15
C VAL A 200 -9.33 -19.99 9.42
N ASP A 201 -9.20 -20.85 8.42
CA ASP A 201 -9.47 -22.29 8.55
C ASP A 201 -8.51 -23.00 9.53
N SER A 202 -7.27 -22.49 9.65
CA SER A 202 -6.31 -23.01 10.64
C SER A 202 -6.65 -22.64 12.09
N GLY A 203 -7.60 -21.73 12.31
CA GLY A 203 -7.92 -21.18 13.62
C GLY A 203 -6.95 -20.11 14.13
N GLU A 204 -5.94 -19.71 13.34
CA GLU A 204 -5.05 -18.59 13.65
C GLU A 204 -5.82 -17.27 13.72
N MET A 205 -6.75 -17.10 12.79
CA MET A 205 -7.63 -15.95 12.68
C MET A 205 -9.09 -16.39 12.68
N LYS A 206 -9.99 -15.52 13.06
CA LYS A 206 -11.43 -15.82 13.08
C LYS A 206 -12.16 -15.29 11.85
N VAL A 207 -11.71 -14.18 11.31
CA VAL A 207 -12.33 -13.51 10.15
C VAL A 207 -11.28 -12.88 9.28
N ALA A 208 -11.53 -12.86 7.98
CA ALA A 208 -10.70 -12.15 7.01
C ALA A 208 -11.54 -11.19 6.17
N LEU A 209 -10.96 -10.04 5.82
CA LEU A 209 -11.57 -9.01 5.00
C LEU A 209 -10.63 -8.68 3.83
N ALA A 210 -11.09 -8.89 2.62
CA ALA A 210 -10.38 -8.48 1.40
C ALA A 210 -11.01 -7.20 0.85
N LEU A 211 -10.14 -6.28 0.43
CA LEU A 211 -10.50 -4.97 -0.09
C LEU A 211 -10.27 -4.91 -1.60
N TYR A 212 -10.98 -4.00 -2.27
CA TYR A 212 -10.64 -3.64 -3.64
C TYR A 212 -9.38 -2.76 -3.64
N PRO A 213 -8.44 -2.94 -4.58
CA PRO A 213 -7.21 -2.14 -4.61
C PRO A 213 -7.50 -0.66 -4.84
N VAL A 214 -6.78 0.20 -4.16
CA VAL A 214 -6.79 1.65 -4.43
C VAL A 214 -6.21 1.91 -5.82
N SER A 215 -6.80 2.83 -6.56
CA SER A 215 -6.30 3.25 -7.86
C SER A 215 -5.13 4.23 -7.72
N MET A 216 -4.29 4.31 -8.76
CA MET A 216 -3.23 5.32 -8.86
C MET A 216 -3.80 6.73 -8.77
N LYS A 217 -4.97 6.96 -9.39
CA LYS A 217 -5.65 8.27 -9.33
C LYS A 217 -6.02 8.64 -7.89
N GLN A 218 -6.63 7.75 -7.13
CA GLN A 218 -6.98 8.04 -5.73
C GLN A 218 -5.75 8.37 -4.90
N LEU A 219 -4.64 7.66 -5.11
CA LEU A 219 -3.39 7.94 -4.41
C LEU A 219 -2.88 9.36 -4.73
N MET A 220 -2.88 9.74 -5.99
CA MET A 220 -2.44 11.06 -6.43
C MET A 220 -3.36 12.17 -5.91
N ASP A 221 -4.69 11.99 -6.03
CA ASP A 221 -5.68 12.94 -5.54
C ASP A 221 -5.51 13.22 -4.02
N ILE A 222 -5.22 12.17 -3.23
CA ILE A 222 -4.97 12.32 -1.78
C ILE A 222 -3.69 13.13 -1.54
N ALA A 223 -2.61 12.84 -2.27
CA ALA A 223 -1.36 13.57 -2.14
C ALA A 223 -1.54 15.05 -2.54
N ASP A 224 -2.28 15.34 -3.61
CA ASP A 224 -2.55 16.69 -4.10
C ASP A 224 -3.38 17.53 -3.10
N THR A 225 -4.19 16.89 -2.26
CA THR A 225 -4.92 17.58 -1.18
C THR A 225 -4.09 17.79 0.08
N GLY A 226 -2.80 17.39 0.08
CA GLY A 226 -1.93 17.46 1.25
C GLY A 226 -2.27 16.45 2.35
N ASN A 227 -3.12 15.50 2.07
CA ASN A 227 -3.50 14.43 2.98
C ASN A 227 -2.50 13.25 2.95
N ILE A 228 -2.56 12.42 3.97
CA ILE A 228 -1.71 11.22 4.10
C ILE A 228 -2.57 9.98 3.95
N MET A 229 -2.16 9.09 3.06
CA MET A 229 -2.80 7.78 2.89
C MET A 229 -2.84 7.00 4.20
N PRO A 230 -3.97 6.40 4.59
CA PRO A 230 -4.04 5.54 5.76
C PRO A 230 -2.99 4.40 5.69
N PRO A 231 -2.50 3.90 6.82
CA PRO A 231 -1.50 2.83 6.82
C PRO A 231 -2.05 1.54 6.22
N LYS A 232 -1.16 0.75 5.59
CA LYS A 232 -1.53 -0.55 5.01
C LYS A 232 -2.67 -0.47 3.99
N THR A 233 -2.64 0.56 3.15
CA THR A 233 -3.62 0.79 2.08
C THR A 233 -3.13 0.26 0.74
N THR A 234 -1.85 0.44 0.42
CA THR A 234 -1.26 0.13 -0.88
C THR A 234 -0.16 -0.91 -0.78
N TRP A 235 -0.12 -1.80 -1.74
CA TRP A 235 1.01 -2.67 -2.02
C TRP A 235 1.42 -2.46 -3.47
N PHE A 236 2.56 -1.83 -3.70
CA PHE A 236 3.08 -1.58 -5.03
C PHE A 236 3.87 -2.76 -5.58
N GLU A 237 3.64 -3.06 -6.85
CA GLU A 237 4.48 -3.94 -7.67
C GLU A 237 4.94 -3.19 -8.93
N PRO A 238 6.19 -3.43 -9.40
CA PRO A 238 7.20 -4.36 -8.87
C PRO A 238 7.88 -3.83 -7.60
N LYS A 239 8.37 -4.76 -6.76
CA LYS A 239 9.25 -4.44 -5.63
C LYS A 239 10.71 -4.47 -6.09
N LEU A 240 11.43 -3.40 -5.84
CA LEU A 240 12.85 -3.31 -6.16
C LEU A 240 13.70 -4.06 -5.12
N ARG A 241 14.79 -4.68 -5.59
CA ARG A 241 15.80 -5.27 -4.73
C ARG A 241 16.64 -4.19 -4.07
N SER A 242 16.90 -4.34 -2.77
CA SER A 242 17.80 -3.45 -2.04
C SER A 242 19.27 -3.84 -2.28
N GLY A 243 20.15 -2.85 -2.27
CA GLY A 243 21.60 -3.06 -2.31
C GLY A 243 22.21 -3.26 -3.72
N LEU A 244 21.40 -3.17 -4.79
CA LEU A 244 21.93 -3.20 -6.16
C LEU A 244 22.69 -1.92 -6.52
N VAL A 245 22.23 -0.80 -5.97
CA VAL A 245 22.87 0.51 -6.06
C VAL A 245 22.89 1.14 -4.68
N ILE A 246 23.99 1.83 -4.34
CA ILE A 246 24.19 2.48 -3.05
C ILE A 246 24.62 3.92 -3.27
N HIS A 247 23.93 4.87 -2.66
CA HIS A 247 24.34 6.27 -2.59
C HIS A 247 25.10 6.52 -1.28
N LYS A 248 26.33 7.02 -1.38
CA LYS A 248 27.17 7.39 -0.22
C LYS A 248 26.91 8.85 0.12
N LEU A 249 26.76 9.15 1.41
CA LEU A 249 26.51 10.50 1.94
C LEU A 249 27.78 11.27 2.36
N SER A 250 28.92 10.71 2.04
CA SER A 250 30.26 11.27 2.35
C SER A 250 31.19 11.06 1.18
#